data_b56ea6afe6e18332d67d01436bb3a665
#
_entry.id   b56ea6afe6e18332d67d01436bb3a665
#
_cell.length_a   1.000
_cell.length_b   1.000
_cell.length_c   1.000
_cell.angle_alpha   90.00
_cell.angle_beta   90.00
_cell.angle_gamma   90.00
#
_symmetry.space_group_name_H-M   'P 1'
#
loop_
_entity.id
_entity.type
_entity.pdbx_description
1 polymer ?
#
loop_
_entity_poly.entity_id
_entity_poly.type
_entity_poly.pdbx_seq_one_letter_code
_entity_poly.pdbx_strand_id
1 'polypeptide(L)'
;MSGGHDKSILGVASGDYDMAAVASDVFERMATRGTIKAAEFREVYRSPVFPTSSFAHAHDLKPELAARLKKCFYDFRFPAEMQKEFNGDDRFFPITYQKDWAVVREVAEKSGTPYNKAAYEAESKREAEAAARRAQQQQQQQQPAPAK
;
A
#
# COMPACT_ATOMS: atom_id res chain seq x y z
N MET A 1 -2.25 -12.84 7.87
CA MET A 1 -2.32 -11.41 7.47
C MET A 1 -3.64 -10.84 7.93
N SER A 2 -3.66 -9.65 8.56
CA SER A 2 -4.88 -9.00 9.07
C SER A 2 -5.81 -8.47 7.97
N GLY A 3 -5.27 -8.19 6.77
CA GLY A 3 -6.02 -7.68 5.62
C GLY A 3 -6.06 -6.15 5.51
N GLY A 4 -5.38 -5.41 6.40
CA GLY A 4 -5.26 -3.95 6.32
C GLY A 4 -4.60 -3.35 7.55
N HIS A 5 -4.11 -2.11 7.42
CA HIS A 5 -3.47 -1.39 8.53
C HIS A 5 -4.44 -1.13 9.69
N ASP A 6 -5.67 -0.74 9.39
CA ASP A 6 -6.76 -0.53 10.35
C ASP A 6 -7.04 -1.79 11.19
N LYS A 7 -7.17 -2.94 10.53
CA LYS A 7 -7.36 -4.23 11.20
C LYS A 7 -6.16 -4.63 12.05
N SER A 8 -4.94 -4.34 11.57
CA SER A 8 -3.73 -4.57 12.36
C SER A 8 -3.68 -3.74 13.62
N ILE A 9 -4.06 -2.46 13.54
CA ILE A 9 -4.13 -1.55 14.69
C ILE A 9 -5.18 -2.03 15.70
N LEU A 10 -6.37 -2.41 15.24
CA LEU A 10 -7.42 -2.94 16.09
C LEU A 10 -7.03 -4.26 16.74
N GLY A 11 -6.31 -5.15 16.03
CA GLY A 11 -5.79 -6.39 16.58
C GLY A 11 -4.75 -6.20 17.69
N VAL A 12 -3.93 -5.14 17.60
CA VAL A 12 -3.05 -4.76 18.73
C VAL A 12 -3.87 -4.20 19.89
N ALA A 13 -4.88 -3.35 19.61
CA ALA A 13 -5.75 -2.81 20.65
C ALA A 13 -6.55 -3.87 21.41
N SER A 14 -7.00 -4.93 20.71
CA SER A 14 -7.72 -6.06 21.33
C SER A 14 -6.82 -7.09 22.01
N GLY A 15 -5.50 -7.03 21.80
CA GLY A 15 -4.55 -8.03 22.29
C GLY A 15 -4.44 -9.30 21.44
N ASP A 16 -5.01 -9.29 20.22
CA ASP A 16 -4.86 -10.41 19.27
C ASP A 16 -3.44 -10.46 18.68
N TYR A 17 -2.73 -9.32 18.69
CA TYR A 17 -1.35 -9.18 18.26
C TYR A 17 -0.53 -8.41 19.29
N ASP A 18 0.69 -8.86 19.56
CA ASP A 18 1.64 -8.15 20.43
C ASP A 18 2.18 -6.88 19.77
N MET A 19 2.34 -6.88 18.42
CA MET A 19 2.80 -5.76 17.63
C MET A 19 2.31 -5.86 16.18
N ALA A 20 2.31 -4.72 15.48
CA ALA A 20 2.02 -4.66 14.06
C ALA A 20 2.81 -3.55 13.36
N ALA A 21 3.19 -3.77 12.10
CA ALA A 21 3.71 -2.74 11.21
C ALA A 21 2.54 -2.08 10.48
N VAL A 22 2.41 -0.77 10.63
CA VAL A 22 1.29 -0.01 10.07
C VAL A 22 1.76 1.30 9.44
N ALA A 23 0.97 1.85 8.52
CA ALA A 23 1.22 3.17 7.99
C ALA A 23 0.84 4.23 9.03
N SER A 24 1.74 5.20 9.27
CA SER A 24 1.55 6.24 10.28
C SER A 24 0.32 7.10 10.04
N ASP A 25 0.03 7.43 8.79
CA ASP A 25 -1.15 8.20 8.40
C ASP A 25 -2.47 7.48 8.74
N VAL A 26 -2.52 6.15 8.64
CA VAL A 26 -3.70 5.36 9.03
C VAL A 26 -3.87 5.40 10.55
N PHE A 27 -2.78 5.23 11.31
CA PHE A 27 -2.81 5.31 12.76
C PHE A 27 -3.29 6.69 13.24
N GLU A 28 -2.74 7.75 12.69
CA GLU A 28 -3.10 9.14 13.03
C GLU A 28 -4.57 9.45 12.72
N ARG A 29 -5.07 9.03 11.55
CA ARG A 29 -6.50 9.19 11.22
C ARG A 29 -7.42 8.43 12.15
N MET A 30 -7.08 7.20 12.54
CA MET A 30 -7.88 6.42 13.49
C MET A 30 -7.91 7.07 14.87
N ALA A 31 -6.79 7.63 15.34
CA ALA A 31 -6.70 8.36 16.58
C ALA A 31 -7.52 9.66 16.54
N THR A 32 -7.39 10.45 15.46
CA THR A 32 -8.14 11.71 15.26
C THR A 32 -9.65 11.47 15.21
N ARG A 33 -10.09 10.37 14.61
CA ARG A 33 -11.50 9.97 14.55
C ARG A 33 -12.02 9.35 15.86
N GLY A 34 -11.16 9.15 16.84
CA GLY A 34 -11.52 8.53 18.12
C GLY A 34 -11.79 7.03 18.03
N THR A 35 -11.41 6.37 16.91
CA THR A 35 -11.55 4.92 16.75
C THR A 35 -10.61 4.16 17.68
N ILE A 36 -9.48 4.77 18.01
CA ILE A 36 -8.48 4.26 18.96
C ILE A 36 -8.02 5.40 19.88
N LYS A 37 -7.43 5.05 21.00
CA LYS A 37 -6.74 6.00 21.87
C LYS A 37 -5.24 5.85 21.67
N ALA A 38 -4.59 6.83 21.06
CA ALA A 38 -3.17 6.77 20.74
C ALA A 38 -2.28 6.49 21.97
N ALA A 39 -2.69 6.97 23.17
CA ALA A 39 -1.99 6.76 24.43
C ALA A 39 -1.93 5.27 24.89
N GLU A 40 -2.77 4.42 24.34
CA GLU A 40 -2.77 2.98 24.64
C GLU A 40 -1.74 2.19 23.80
N PHE A 41 -1.07 2.87 22.86
CA PHE A 41 -0.08 2.27 21.97
C PHE A 41 1.33 2.77 22.28
N ARG A 42 2.29 1.89 22.08
CA ARG A 42 3.71 2.20 22.15
C ARG A 42 4.33 2.06 20.76
N GLU A 43 4.89 3.14 20.23
CA GLU A 43 5.74 3.05 19.05
C GLU A 43 7.08 2.42 19.43
N VAL A 44 7.42 1.31 18.79
CA VAL A 44 8.67 0.58 19.03
C VAL A 44 9.71 0.84 17.94
N TYR A 45 9.29 1.28 16.76
CA TYR A 45 10.15 1.65 15.65
C TYR A 45 9.42 2.59 14.69
N ARG A 46 10.12 3.58 14.15
CA ARG A 46 9.66 4.45 13.07
C ARG A 46 10.64 4.38 11.90
N SER A 47 10.13 4.04 10.73
CA SER A 47 10.94 4.05 9.50
C SER A 47 11.30 5.48 9.08
N PRO A 48 12.33 5.66 8.24
CA PRO A 48 12.48 6.89 7.49
C PRO A 48 11.22 7.20 6.66
N VAL A 49 10.97 8.48 6.41
CA VAL A 49 9.81 8.93 5.64
C VAL A 49 9.94 8.50 4.18
N PHE A 50 8.85 7.97 3.63
CA PHE A 50 8.72 7.67 2.21
C PHE A 50 7.28 7.96 1.76
N PRO A 51 7.02 8.15 0.44
CA PRO A 51 5.67 8.37 -0.05
C PRO A 51 4.77 7.16 0.23
N THR A 52 3.63 7.37 0.88
CA THR A 52 2.64 6.30 1.11
C THR A 52 1.76 6.08 -0.10
N SER A 53 1.55 7.14 -0.90
CA SER A 53 0.79 7.09 -2.14
C SER A 53 1.44 7.99 -3.18
N SER A 54 1.45 7.56 -4.43
CA SER A 54 1.95 8.35 -5.54
C SER A 54 1.19 8.05 -6.83
N PHE A 55 1.14 9.07 -7.71
CA PHE A 55 0.62 8.91 -9.05
C PHE A 55 1.77 8.75 -10.02
N ALA A 56 1.70 7.74 -10.87
CA ALA A 56 2.64 7.52 -11.96
C ALA A 56 1.88 7.52 -13.29
N HIS A 57 2.55 7.96 -14.35
CA HIS A 57 2.02 7.81 -15.71
C HIS A 57 2.82 6.74 -16.48
N ALA A 58 2.22 6.16 -17.51
CA ALA A 58 2.90 5.22 -18.40
C ALA A 58 4.13 5.89 -19.06
N HIS A 59 5.21 5.14 -19.21
CA HIS A 59 6.48 5.66 -19.74
C HIS A 59 6.40 6.06 -21.23
N ASP A 60 5.46 5.45 -21.98
CA ASP A 60 5.21 5.66 -23.41
C ASP A 60 4.13 6.71 -23.68
N LEU A 61 3.64 7.41 -22.63
CA LEU A 61 2.68 8.49 -22.78
C LEU A 61 3.29 9.64 -23.60
N LYS A 62 2.53 10.20 -24.55
CA LYS A 62 2.97 11.34 -25.34
C LYS A 62 3.49 12.46 -24.43
N PRO A 63 4.70 13.03 -24.70
CA PRO A 63 5.32 14.01 -23.79
C PRO A 63 4.45 15.21 -23.46
N GLU A 64 3.69 15.73 -24.44
CA GLU A 64 2.79 16.88 -24.24
C GLU A 64 1.65 16.53 -23.31
N LEU A 65 1.10 15.30 -23.40
CA LEU A 65 0.05 14.83 -22.51
C LEU A 65 0.59 14.62 -21.09
N ALA A 66 1.77 14.01 -20.96
CA ALA A 66 2.43 13.82 -19.67
C ALA A 66 2.70 15.17 -18.97
N ALA A 67 3.18 16.19 -19.73
CA ALA A 67 3.41 17.52 -19.19
C ALA A 67 2.11 18.19 -18.73
N ARG A 68 1.03 18.09 -19.51
CA ARG A 68 -0.29 18.64 -19.15
C ARG A 68 -0.87 17.97 -17.91
N LEU A 69 -0.77 16.65 -17.80
CA LEU A 69 -1.23 15.91 -16.62
C LEU A 69 -0.46 16.34 -15.36
N LYS A 70 0.88 16.39 -15.44
CA LYS A 70 1.71 16.87 -14.33
C LYS A 70 1.32 18.28 -13.89
N LYS A 71 1.12 19.19 -14.88
CA LYS A 71 0.67 20.55 -14.58
C LYS A 71 -0.67 20.57 -13.87
N CYS A 72 -1.66 19.79 -14.31
CA CYS A 72 -2.95 19.68 -13.65
C CYS A 72 -2.81 19.26 -12.18
N PHE A 73 -2.00 18.23 -11.89
CA PHE A 73 -1.77 17.77 -10.52
C PHE A 73 -1.09 18.85 -9.66
N TYR A 74 -0.06 19.51 -10.15
CA TYR A 74 0.69 20.50 -9.37
C TYR A 74 -0.05 21.80 -9.15
N ASP A 75 -0.94 22.17 -10.08
CA ASP A 75 -1.79 23.36 -9.95
C ASP A 75 -3.01 23.11 -9.06
N PHE A 76 -3.41 21.85 -8.88
CA PHE A 76 -4.57 21.52 -8.07
C PHE A 76 -4.31 21.82 -6.58
N ARG A 77 -5.26 22.52 -5.96
CA ARG A 77 -5.25 22.81 -4.53
C ARG A 77 -6.34 22.01 -3.85
N PHE A 78 -5.95 21.35 -2.78
CA PHE A 78 -6.88 20.51 -2.04
C PHE A 78 -7.95 21.36 -1.37
N PRO A 79 -9.24 21.06 -1.55
CA PRO A 79 -10.32 21.64 -0.75
C PRO A 79 -10.09 21.41 0.74
N ALA A 80 -10.68 22.26 1.60
CA ALA A 80 -10.49 22.20 3.04
C ALA A 80 -10.81 20.80 3.65
N GLU A 81 -11.82 20.14 3.14
CA GLU A 81 -12.17 18.78 3.59
C GLU A 81 -11.09 17.75 3.25
N MET A 82 -10.48 17.89 2.07
CA MET A 82 -9.38 17.02 1.64
C MET A 82 -8.12 17.29 2.46
N GLN A 83 -7.80 18.55 2.77
CA GLN A 83 -6.68 18.91 3.63
C GLN A 83 -6.76 18.27 5.01
N LYS A 84 -7.97 18.17 5.60
CA LYS A 84 -8.18 17.48 6.88
C LYS A 84 -7.81 15.98 6.81
N GLU A 85 -8.09 15.34 5.70
CA GLU A 85 -7.77 13.92 5.51
C GLU A 85 -6.27 13.68 5.22
N PHE A 86 -5.54 14.70 4.76
CA PHE A 86 -4.11 14.67 4.44
C PHE A 86 -3.24 15.47 5.42
N ASN A 87 -3.63 15.54 6.69
CA ASN A 87 -2.86 16.17 7.77
C ASN A 87 -2.46 17.63 7.50
N GLY A 88 -3.28 18.36 6.74
CA GLY A 88 -3.06 19.75 6.39
C GLY A 88 -2.31 20.00 5.08
N ASP A 89 -1.87 18.98 4.38
CA ASP A 89 -1.30 19.13 3.05
C ASP A 89 -2.31 19.74 2.09
N ASP A 90 -1.88 20.73 1.28
CA ASP A 90 -2.75 21.51 0.41
C ASP A 90 -2.58 21.20 -1.09
N ARG A 91 -1.61 20.37 -1.47
CA ARG A 91 -1.27 20.09 -2.87
C ARG A 91 -0.47 18.81 -3.07
N PHE A 92 -0.39 18.38 -4.33
CA PHE A 92 0.59 17.39 -4.78
C PHE A 92 1.95 18.04 -5.00
N PHE A 93 3.02 17.30 -4.76
CA PHE A 93 4.40 17.73 -5.01
C PHE A 93 5.18 16.67 -5.78
N PRO A 94 6.23 17.07 -6.53
CA PRO A 94 7.02 16.14 -7.31
C PRO A 94 7.86 15.24 -6.42
N ILE A 95 7.87 13.95 -6.77
CA ILE A 95 8.75 12.96 -6.18
C ILE A 95 9.50 12.21 -7.28
N THR A 96 10.60 11.59 -6.92
CA THR A 96 11.37 10.72 -7.82
C THR A 96 11.54 9.34 -7.22
N TYR A 97 11.47 8.32 -8.06
CA TYR A 97 11.70 6.96 -7.62
C TYR A 97 13.09 6.76 -7.01
N GLN A 98 14.11 7.41 -7.59
CA GLN A 98 15.49 7.27 -7.14
C GLN A 98 15.72 7.78 -5.72
N LYS A 99 15.16 8.95 -5.40
CA LYS A 99 15.38 9.64 -4.12
C LYS A 99 14.33 9.23 -3.09
N ASP A 100 13.07 9.42 -3.42
CA ASP A 100 12.00 9.42 -2.43
C ASP A 100 11.54 8.00 -2.06
N TRP A 101 11.81 7.02 -2.94
CA TRP A 101 11.57 5.59 -2.71
C TRP A 101 12.84 4.79 -2.33
N ALA A 102 13.94 5.46 -2.02
CA ALA A 102 15.22 4.79 -1.71
C ALA A 102 15.11 3.83 -0.53
N VAL A 103 14.47 4.26 0.56
CA VAL A 103 14.28 3.42 1.76
C VAL A 103 13.46 2.16 1.47
N VAL A 104 12.45 2.27 0.63
CA VAL A 104 11.59 1.12 0.25
C VAL A 104 12.41 0.10 -0.55
N ARG A 105 13.25 0.56 -1.49
CA ARG A 105 14.16 -0.34 -2.22
C ARG A 105 15.17 -1.02 -1.31
N GLU A 106 15.78 -0.26 -0.40
CA GLU A 106 16.74 -0.81 0.57
C GLU A 106 16.11 -1.91 1.44
N VAL A 107 14.90 -1.67 1.94
CA VAL A 107 14.16 -2.68 2.70
C VAL A 107 13.85 -3.91 1.84
N ALA A 108 13.40 -3.71 0.60
CA ALA A 108 13.12 -4.80 -0.32
C ALA A 108 14.36 -5.64 -0.62
N GLU A 109 15.51 -5.02 -0.85
CA GLU A 109 16.79 -5.71 -1.06
C GLU A 109 17.21 -6.50 0.17
N LYS A 110 17.16 -5.90 1.35
CA LYS A 110 17.55 -6.55 2.62
C LYS A 110 16.60 -7.69 3.01
N SER A 111 15.34 -7.62 2.62
CA SER A 111 14.35 -8.69 2.85
C SER A 111 14.39 -9.81 1.80
N GLY A 112 15.27 -9.71 0.79
CA GLY A 112 15.39 -10.71 -0.27
C GLY A 112 14.28 -10.66 -1.32
N THR A 113 13.54 -9.56 -1.38
CA THR A 113 12.48 -9.32 -2.38
C THR A 113 12.72 -8.04 -3.18
N PRO A 114 13.86 -7.91 -3.88
CA PRO A 114 14.23 -6.68 -4.57
C PRO A 114 13.26 -6.35 -5.70
N TYR A 115 13.01 -5.05 -5.92
CA TYR A 115 12.20 -4.57 -7.04
C TYR A 115 13.02 -4.57 -8.34
N ASN A 116 13.17 -5.73 -8.96
CA ASN A 116 13.83 -5.91 -10.25
C ASN A 116 13.02 -6.84 -11.16
N LYS A 117 13.40 -6.89 -12.44
CA LYS A 117 12.71 -7.68 -13.46
C LYS A 117 12.62 -9.16 -13.10
N ALA A 118 13.69 -9.76 -12.61
CA ALA A 118 13.73 -11.17 -12.26
C ALA A 118 12.79 -11.52 -11.11
N ALA A 119 12.73 -10.67 -10.06
CA ALA A 119 11.81 -10.84 -8.95
C ALA A 119 10.35 -10.68 -9.40
N TYR A 120 10.05 -9.70 -10.26
CA TYR A 120 8.73 -9.52 -10.84
C TYR A 120 8.28 -10.72 -11.67
N GLU A 121 9.14 -11.23 -12.55
CA GLU A 121 8.83 -12.41 -13.37
C GLU A 121 8.59 -13.66 -12.51
N ALA A 122 9.40 -13.84 -11.45
CA ALA A 122 9.23 -14.95 -10.52
C ALA A 122 7.90 -14.86 -9.73
N GLU A 123 7.52 -13.66 -9.29
CA GLU A 123 6.26 -13.42 -8.59
C GLU A 123 5.06 -13.60 -9.51
N SER A 124 5.09 -13.03 -10.72
CA SER A 124 4.04 -13.19 -11.73
C SER A 124 3.80 -14.66 -12.07
N LYS A 125 4.88 -15.45 -12.18
CA LYS A 125 4.76 -16.90 -12.39
C LYS A 125 4.09 -17.62 -11.22
N ARG A 126 4.48 -17.29 -9.99
CA ARG A 126 3.86 -17.87 -8.77
C ARG A 126 2.38 -17.53 -8.67
N GLU A 127 2.00 -16.30 -8.98
CA GLU A 127 0.61 -15.85 -8.97
C GLU A 127 -0.22 -16.57 -10.03
N ALA A 128 0.31 -16.74 -11.26
CA ALA A 128 -0.34 -17.49 -12.32
C ALA A 128 -0.55 -18.97 -11.94
N GLU A 129 0.45 -19.61 -11.35
CA GLU A 129 0.36 -20.98 -10.86
C GLU A 129 -0.66 -21.11 -9.72
N ALA A 130 -0.68 -20.16 -8.79
CA ALA A 130 -1.66 -20.13 -7.70
C ALA A 130 -3.09 -19.93 -8.22
N ALA A 131 -3.29 -19.04 -9.19
CA ALA A 131 -4.58 -18.84 -9.85
C ALA A 131 -5.07 -20.10 -10.56
N ALA A 132 -4.18 -20.79 -11.30
CA ALA A 132 -4.50 -22.06 -11.97
C ALA A 132 -4.92 -23.14 -10.97
N ARG A 133 -4.21 -23.28 -9.85
CA ARG A 133 -4.57 -24.22 -8.77
C ARG A 133 -5.94 -23.92 -8.17
N ARG A 134 -6.25 -22.64 -7.91
CA ARG A 134 -7.57 -22.23 -7.39
C ARG A 134 -8.69 -22.56 -8.38
N ALA A 135 -8.48 -22.31 -9.65
CA ALA A 135 -9.45 -22.64 -10.70
C ALA A 135 -9.73 -24.15 -10.78
N GLN A 136 -8.68 -24.98 -10.69
CA GLN A 136 -8.83 -26.45 -10.67
C GLN A 136 -9.59 -26.94 -9.43
N GLN A 137 -9.30 -26.39 -8.26
CA GLN A 137 -10.03 -26.74 -7.04
C GLN A 137 -11.51 -26.37 -7.10
N GLN A 138 -11.84 -25.20 -7.67
CA GLN A 138 -13.24 -24.80 -7.85
C GLN A 138 -13.99 -25.72 -8.82
N GLN A 139 -13.34 -26.16 -9.92
CA GLN A 139 -13.93 -27.11 -10.87
C GLN A 139 -14.18 -28.47 -10.24
N GLN A 140 -13.27 -28.96 -9.39
CA GLN A 140 -13.44 -30.24 -8.66
C GLN A 140 -14.58 -30.17 -7.65
N GLN A 141 -14.81 -29.04 -6.99
CA GLN A 141 -15.90 -28.85 -6.04
C GLN A 141 -17.28 -28.73 -6.72
N GLN A 142 -17.32 -28.38 -8.00
CA GLN A 142 -18.55 -28.23 -8.77
C GLN A 142 -18.97 -29.52 -9.53
N GLN A 143 -18.14 -30.57 -9.49
CA GLN A 143 -18.53 -31.85 -10.07
C GLN A 143 -19.56 -32.56 -9.16
N PRO A 144 -20.76 -32.88 -9.66
CA PRO A 144 -21.73 -33.61 -8.85
C PRO A 144 -21.20 -34.98 -8.48
N ALA A 145 -21.50 -35.41 -7.25
CA ALA A 145 -21.13 -36.71 -6.78
C ALA A 145 -21.69 -37.80 -7.75
N PRO A 146 -20.94 -38.86 -8.03
CA PRO A 146 -21.43 -39.93 -8.89
C PRO A 146 -22.73 -40.50 -8.31
N ALA A 147 -23.78 -40.52 -9.11
CA ALA A 147 -25.07 -41.13 -8.77
C ALA A 147 -24.81 -42.60 -8.37
N LYS A 148 -25.28 -42.96 -7.18
CA LYS A 148 -25.26 -44.36 -6.72
C LYS A 148 -26.41 -45.12 -7.33
#